data_3831a8fa308d22bb1f03831cd0e16125
#
_entry.id   3831a8fa308d22bb1f03831cd0e16125
#
_cell.length_a   1.000
_cell.length_b   1.000
_cell.length_c   1.000
_cell.angle_alpha   90.00
_cell.angle_beta   90.00
_cell.angle_gamma   90.00
#
_symmetry.space_group_name_H-M   'P 1'
#
loop_
_entity.id
_entity.type
_entity.pdbx_description
1 polymer ?
#
loop_
_entity_poly.entity_id
_entity_poly.type
_entity_poly.pdbx_seq_one_letter_code
_entity_poly.pdbx_strand_id
1 'polypeptide(L)'
;SRPHPAMPDAALFTPTQWAFCALVFTCAGLVKGVVGLGLPTLAMALLALAMPPAQAAALLILPSLVTNVWQMRPWGTLGPLTRRLGAMQVGVCVGTLAGAWLLGAPAGAWATLALGVALALYGGWGLAAAQLPRVPPAVQRWLGPLVGVLTGGVTAATGVFVVPAVPYLQALG
;
A
#
# COMPACT_ATOMS: atom_id res chain seq x y z
N SER A 1 30.98 -31.76 22.08
CA SER A 1 30.24 -30.47 22.10
C SER A 1 30.24 -29.92 20.67
N ARG A 2 29.07 -29.92 20.04
CA ARG A 2 28.88 -29.29 18.73
C ARG A 2 28.78 -27.79 18.96
N PRO A 3 29.52 -26.95 18.22
CA PRO A 3 29.33 -25.51 18.32
C PRO A 3 27.90 -25.21 17.88
N HIS A 4 27.17 -24.49 18.71
CA HIS A 4 25.89 -23.90 18.36
C HIS A 4 26.11 -23.00 17.14
N PRO A 5 25.33 -23.14 16.02
CA PRO A 5 25.42 -22.19 14.96
C PRO A 5 25.04 -20.83 15.56
N ALA A 6 25.99 -19.89 15.51
CA ALA A 6 25.70 -18.51 15.86
C ALA A 6 24.47 -18.09 15.05
N MET A 7 23.39 -17.70 15.73
CA MET A 7 22.27 -17.05 15.07
C MET A 7 22.88 -15.88 14.28
N PRO A 8 22.57 -15.73 12.98
CA PRO A 8 22.98 -14.52 12.29
C PRO A 8 22.42 -13.37 13.12
N ASP A 9 23.32 -12.52 13.59
CA ASP A 9 22.96 -11.29 14.30
C ASP A 9 21.79 -10.70 13.52
N ALA A 10 20.64 -10.56 14.17
CA ALA A 10 19.49 -9.89 13.59
C ALA A 10 20.02 -8.51 13.19
N ALA A 11 20.32 -8.35 11.91
CA ALA A 11 21.16 -7.27 11.42
C ALA A 11 20.49 -5.96 11.77
N LEU A 12 20.91 -5.39 12.87
CA LEU A 12 20.55 -4.04 13.24
C LEU A 12 20.91 -3.17 12.04
N PHE A 13 19.95 -2.45 11.53
CA PHE A 13 20.17 -1.51 10.44
C PHE A 13 21.43 -0.70 10.70
N THR A 14 22.29 -0.59 9.71
CA THR A 14 23.46 0.28 9.82
C THR A 14 23.01 1.73 10.02
N PRO A 15 23.82 2.60 10.63
CA PRO A 15 23.49 4.03 10.77
C PRO A 15 23.11 4.68 9.44
N THR A 16 23.75 4.27 8.34
CA THR A 16 23.43 4.73 6.97
C THR A 16 22.03 4.31 6.53
N GLN A 17 21.63 3.08 6.83
CA GLN A 17 20.27 2.60 6.50
C GLN A 17 19.20 3.32 7.32
N TRP A 18 19.47 3.61 8.59
CA TRP A 18 18.57 4.43 9.42
C TRP A 18 18.42 5.85 8.88
N ALA A 19 19.53 6.49 8.49
CA ALA A 19 19.51 7.82 7.88
C ALA A 19 18.73 7.82 6.57
N PHE A 20 18.94 6.81 5.73
CA PHE A 20 18.18 6.64 4.48
C PHE A 20 16.66 6.46 4.74
N CYS A 21 16.28 5.59 5.66
CA CYS A 21 14.88 5.40 6.03
C CYS A 21 14.26 6.72 6.57
N ALA A 22 14.95 7.44 7.43
CA ALA A 22 14.48 8.71 7.95
C ALA A 22 14.25 9.75 6.84
N LEU A 23 15.18 9.85 5.88
CA LEU A 23 15.05 10.73 4.72
C LEU A 23 13.83 10.34 3.87
N VAL A 24 13.69 9.04 3.55
CA VAL A 24 12.58 8.52 2.75
C VAL A 24 11.24 8.81 3.42
N PHE A 25 11.11 8.53 4.73
CA PHE A 25 9.86 8.81 5.45
C PHE A 25 9.57 10.30 5.58
N THR A 26 10.59 11.13 5.71
CA THR A 26 10.42 12.59 5.73
C THR A 26 9.88 13.08 4.38
N CYS A 27 10.52 12.70 3.27
CA CYS A 27 10.07 13.05 1.93
C CYS A 27 8.65 12.52 1.64
N ALA A 28 8.39 11.25 1.94
CA ALA A 28 7.09 10.64 1.72
C ALA A 28 6.00 11.26 2.62
N GLY A 29 6.34 11.64 3.84
CA GLY A 29 5.47 12.34 4.78
C GLY A 29 5.12 13.75 4.31
N LEU A 30 6.08 14.50 3.79
CA LEU A 30 5.86 15.82 3.19
C LEU A 30 4.90 15.72 1.99
N VAL A 31 5.15 14.78 1.08
CA VAL A 31 4.26 14.54 -0.07
C VAL A 31 2.84 14.19 0.41
N LYS A 32 2.71 13.29 1.38
CA LYS A 32 1.41 12.93 1.96
C LYS A 32 0.74 14.13 2.62
N GLY A 33 1.49 14.99 3.31
CA GLY A 33 0.96 16.18 3.95
C GLY A 33 0.38 17.21 2.96
N VAL A 34 0.99 17.31 1.77
CA VAL A 34 0.55 18.25 0.72
C VAL A 34 -0.57 17.66 -0.15
N VAL A 35 -0.41 16.40 -0.57
CA VAL A 35 -1.31 15.75 -1.55
C VAL A 35 -2.42 14.94 -0.88
N GLY A 36 -2.26 14.61 0.40
CA GLY A 36 -3.19 13.74 1.15
C GLY A 36 -3.00 12.24 0.88
N LEU A 37 -2.23 11.85 -0.14
CA LEU A 37 -1.96 10.48 -0.57
C LEU A 37 -0.46 10.29 -0.84
N GLY A 38 -0.03 9.04 -0.99
CA GLY A 38 1.28 8.73 -1.58
C GLY A 38 2.38 8.33 -0.60
N LEU A 39 2.19 8.42 0.73
CA LEU A 39 3.24 8.00 1.68
C LEU A 39 3.65 6.54 1.44
N PRO A 40 2.74 5.55 1.44
CA PRO A 40 3.14 4.17 1.21
C PRO A 40 3.74 3.96 -0.18
N THR A 41 3.19 4.60 -1.20
CA THR A 41 3.63 4.44 -2.60
C THR A 41 5.04 4.97 -2.80
N LEU A 42 5.30 6.21 -2.36
CA LEU A 42 6.62 6.83 -2.51
C LEU A 42 7.66 6.14 -1.62
N ALA A 43 7.29 5.82 -0.38
CA ALA A 43 8.20 5.14 0.52
C ALA A 43 8.53 3.72 0.03
N MET A 44 7.55 2.95 -0.48
CA MET A 44 7.81 1.64 -1.10
C MET A 44 8.74 1.75 -2.30
N ALA A 45 8.50 2.74 -3.19
CA ALA A 45 9.35 2.96 -4.36
C ALA A 45 10.81 3.21 -3.96
N LEU A 46 11.04 4.08 -3.00
CA LEU A 46 12.39 4.46 -2.56
C LEU A 46 13.06 3.38 -1.71
N LEU A 47 12.34 2.78 -0.76
CA LEU A 47 12.90 1.74 0.11
C LEU A 47 13.24 0.46 -0.68
N ALA A 48 12.44 0.11 -1.69
CA ALA A 48 12.69 -1.07 -2.53
C ALA A 48 13.99 -0.96 -3.36
N LEU A 49 14.58 0.22 -3.47
CA LEU A 49 15.91 0.40 -4.07
C LEU A 49 17.04 -0.09 -3.15
N ALA A 50 16.81 -0.13 -1.83
CA ALA A 50 17.84 -0.45 -0.85
C ALA A 50 17.56 -1.73 -0.05
N MET A 51 16.32 -2.26 -0.10
CA MET A 51 15.91 -3.44 0.67
C MET A 51 14.80 -4.23 -0.01
N PRO A 52 14.60 -5.52 0.36
CA PRO A 52 13.52 -6.35 -0.18
C PRO A 52 12.13 -5.74 0.10
N PRO A 53 11.15 -5.87 -0.83
CA PRO A 53 9.80 -5.31 -0.69
C PRO A 53 9.09 -5.68 0.61
N ALA A 54 9.27 -6.91 1.10
CA ALA A 54 8.68 -7.36 2.36
C ALA A 54 9.20 -6.56 3.57
N GLN A 55 10.48 -6.24 3.59
CA GLN A 55 11.12 -5.44 4.63
C GLN A 55 10.64 -3.99 4.59
N ALA A 56 10.59 -3.41 3.39
CA ALA A 56 10.06 -2.08 3.14
C ALA A 56 8.59 -1.97 3.60
N ALA A 57 7.76 -2.97 3.25
CA ALA A 57 6.36 -3.03 3.67
C ALA A 57 6.22 -3.08 5.20
N ALA A 58 7.03 -3.89 5.88
CA ALA A 58 7.02 -3.99 7.34
C ALA A 58 7.33 -2.63 8.02
N LEU A 59 8.32 -1.90 7.53
CA LEU A 59 8.65 -0.56 8.03
C LEU A 59 7.53 0.47 7.83
N LEU A 60 6.71 0.28 6.81
CA LEU A 60 5.59 1.18 6.48
C LEU A 60 4.36 0.98 7.35
N ILE A 61 4.19 -0.16 8.01
CA ILE A 61 2.97 -0.48 8.77
C ILE A 61 2.68 0.60 9.81
N LEU A 62 3.64 0.91 10.67
CA LEU A 62 3.44 1.84 11.78
C LEU A 62 3.24 3.29 11.31
N PRO A 63 4.09 3.89 10.45
CA PRO A 63 3.89 5.24 9.93
C PRO A 63 2.58 5.39 9.15
N SER A 64 2.20 4.38 8.35
CA SER A 64 0.95 4.39 7.60
C SER A 64 -0.26 4.33 8.54
N LEU A 65 -0.22 3.47 9.56
CA LEU A 65 -1.30 3.36 10.54
C LEU A 65 -1.51 4.69 11.26
N VAL A 66 -0.45 5.26 11.81
CA VAL A 66 -0.52 6.53 12.57
C VAL A 66 -1.07 7.65 11.69
N THR A 67 -0.52 7.83 10.49
CA THR A 67 -0.95 8.90 9.59
C THR A 67 -2.37 8.70 9.04
N ASN A 68 -2.79 7.47 8.80
CA ASN A 68 -4.14 7.16 8.34
C ASN A 68 -5.17 7.39 9.44
N VAL A 69 -4.88 6.96 10.68
CA VAL A 69 -5.74 7.25 11.85
C VAL A 69 -5.87 8.76 12.06
N TRP A 70 -4.77 9.51 11.92
CA TRP A 70 -4.81 10.96 12.00
C TRP A 70 -5.68 11.60 10.92
N GLN A 71 -5.60 11.11 9.69
CA GLN A 71 -6.39 11.59 8.55
C GLN A 71 -7.88 11.26 8.62
N MET A 72 -8.29 10.29 9.46
CA MET A 72 -9.72 9.99 9.66
C MET A 72 -10.49 11.08 10.39
N ARG A 73 -9.85 12.12 10.88
CA ARG A 73 -10.53 13.27 11.48
C ARG A 73 -11.17 14.17 10.40
N PRO A 74 -12.37 14.73 10.60
CA PRO A 74 -13.27 14.57 11.75
C PRO A 74 -14.04 13.25 11.72
N TRP A 75 -14.13 12.58 12.87
CA TRP A 75 -14.73 11.23 13.02
C TRP A 75 -16.22 11.16 12.63
N GLY A 76 -16.94 12.28 12.63
CA GLY A 76 -18.36 12.34 12.30
C GLY A 76 -18.71 11.92 10.87
N THR A 77 -17.77 11.99 9.94
CA THR A 77 -17.97 11.60 8.53
C THR A 77 -17.75 10.11 8.25
N LEU A 78 -17.24 9.37 9.24
CA LEU A 78 -16.91 7.95 9.07
C LEU A 78 -18.12 7.05 8.86
N GLY A 79 -19.23 7.32 9.54
CA GLY A 79 -20.43 6.48 9.46
C GLY A 79 -21.00 6.34 8.04
N PRO A 80 -21.30 7.44 7.34
CA PRO A 80 -21.75 7.38 5.94
C PRO A 80 -20.73 6.75 5.01
N LEU A 81 -19.43 7.06 5.21
CA LEU A 81 -18.35 6.57 4.37
C LEU A 81 -18.15 5.06 4.53
N THR A 82 -18.18 4.54 5.75
CA THR A 82 -18.07 3.10 6.01
C THR A 82 -19.27 2.33 5.45
N ARG A 83 -20.46 2.90 5.47
CA ARG A 83 -21.65 2.30 4.81
C ARG A 83 -21.46 2.22 3.28
N ARG A 84 -20.90 3.26 2.67
CA ARG A 84 -20.71 3.31 1.21
C ARG A 84 -19.56 2.40 0.74
N LEU A 85 -18.46 2.40 1.48
CA LEU A 85 -17.22 1.70 1.11
C LEU A 85 -17.02 0.37 1.83
N GLY A 86 -17.88 -0.01 2.78
CA GLY A 86 -17.71 -1.19 3.62
C GLY A 86 -17.52 -2.48 2.82
N ALA A 87 -18.32 -2.68 1.78
CA ALA A 87 -18.19 -3.85 0.91
C ALA A 87 -16.84 -3.90 0.18
N MET A 88 -16.32 -2.75 -0.25
CA MET A 88 -14.98 -2.63 -0.82
C MET A 88 -13.90 -2.96 0.22
N GLN A 89 -14.03 -2.46 1.45
CA GLN A 89 -13.07 -2.74 2.52
C GLN A 89 -13.02 -4.22 2.89
N VAL A 90 -14.19 -4.87 2.98
CA VAL A 90 -14.25 -6.33 3.16
C VAL A 90 -13.55 -7.04 2.00
N GLY A 91 -13.81 -6.61 0.76
CA GLY A 91 -13.12 -7.14 -0.40
C GLY A 91 -11.60 -7.00 -0.30
N VAL A 92 -11.08 -5.84 0.13
CA VAL A 92 -9.65 -5.63 0.35
C VAL A 92 -9.10 -6.61 1.39
N CYS A 93 -9.76 -6.76 2.53
CA CYS A 93 -9.33 -7.70 3.57
C CYS A 93 -9.28 -9.13 3.03
N VAL A 94 -10.34 -9.58 2.36
CA VAL A 94 -10.41 -10.93 1.75
C VAL A 94 -9.30 -11.09 0.69
N GLY A 95 -9.15 -10.13 -0.20
CA GLY A 95 -8.12 -10.18 -1.25
C GLY A 95 -6.69 -10.19 -0.68
N THR A 96 -6.44 -9.40 0.37
CA THR A 96 -5.12 -9.37 1.02
C THR A 96 -4.83 -10.68 1.74
N LEU A 97 -5.78 -11.22 2.49
CA LEU A 97 -5.60 -12.50 3.20
C LEU A 97 -5.44 -13.66 2.22
N ALA A 98 -6.29 -13.75 1.20
CA ALA A 98 -6.20 -14.78 0.17
C ALA A 98 -4.88 -14.65 -0.61
N GLY A 99 -4.50 -13.43 -1.00
CA GLY A 99 -3.24 -13.18 -1.69
C GLY A 99 -2.03 -13.54 -0.82
N ALA A 100 -2.03 -13.17 0.45
CA ALA A 100 -0.96 -13.53 1.38
C ALA A 100 -0.87 -15.04 1.61
N TRP A 101 -2.01 -15.73 1.65
CA TRP A 101 -2.04 -17.18 1.78
C TRP A 101 -1.54 -17.90 0.51
N LEU A 102 -1.91 -17.41 -0.68
CA LEU A 102 -1.54 -18.01 -1.96
C LEU A 102 -0.10 -17.70 -2.37
N LEU A 103 0.35 -16.48 -2.15
CA LEU A 103 1.64 -15.99 -2.65
C LEU A 103 2.74 -16.01 -1.58
N GLY A 104 2.36 -16.11 -0.30
CA GLY A 104 3.29 -15.92 0.81
C GLY A 104 3.74 -14.47 0.98
N ALA A 105 4.83 -14.26 1.72
CA ALA A 105 5.43 -12.94 1.83
C ALA A 105 6.05 -12.50 0.48
N PRO A 106 5.89 -11.23 0.08
CA PRO A 106 6.49 -10.74 -1.16
C PRO A 106 8.01 -10.80 -1.06
N ALA A 107 8.62 -11.73 -1.78
CA ALA A 107 10.06 -11.98 -1.74
C ALA A 107 10.61 -12.29 -3.13
N GLY A 108 11.90 -11.99 -3.34
CA GLY A 108 12.59 -12.29 -4.59
C GLY A 108 12.28 -11.34 -5.75
N ALA A 109 12.81 -11.68 -6.91
CA ALA A 109 12.75 -10.83 -8.09
C ALA A 109 11.32 -10.57 -8.60
N TRP A 110 10.42 -11.55 -8.46
CA TRP A 110 9.03 -11.41 -8.91
C TRP A 110 8.27 -10.34 -8.11
N ALA A 111 8.51 -10.25 -6.79
CA ALA A 111 7.86 -9.24 -5.96
C ALA A 111 8.34 -7.82 -6.28
N THR A 112 9.65 -7.67 -6.55
CA THR A 112 10.22 -6.40 -7.01
C THR A 112 9.67 -6.01 -8.37
N LEU A 113 9.55 -6.95 -9.30
CA LEU A 113 8.95 -6.72 -10.62
C LEU A 113 7.47 -6.32 -10.48
N ALA A 114 6.69 -7.05 -9.69
CA ALA A 114 5.28 -6.75 -9.45
C ALA A 114 5.09 -5.36 -8.85
N LEU A 115 5.94 -4.99 -7.88
CA LEU A 115 5.96 -3.64 -7.31
C LEU A 115 6.27 -2.59 -8.37
N GLY A 116 7.31 -2.79 -9.19
CA GLY A 116 7.69 -1.89 -10.26
C GLY A 116 6.57 -1.68 -11.28
N VAL A 117 5.92 -2.76 -11.70
CA VAL A 117 4.75 -2.70 -12.60
C VAL A 117 3.58 -1.94 -11.97
N ALA A 118 3.24 -2.24 -10.71
CA ALA A 118 2.16 -1.54 -10.01
C ALA A 118 2.43 -0.04 -9.88
N LEU A 119 3.67 0.36 -9.55
CA LEU A 119 4.08 1.76 -9.46
C LEU A 119 4.07 2.46 -10.82
N ALA A 120 4.54 1.78 -11.87
CA ALA A 120 4.53 2.31 -13.24
C ALA A 120 3.10 2.53 -13.76
N LEU A 121 2.20 1.58 -13.51
CA LEU A 121 0.78 1.71 -13.87
C LEU A 121 0.12 2.87 -13.10
N TYR A 122 0.39 2.99 -11.81
CA TYR A 122 -0.14 4.08 -10.99
C TYR A 122 0.42 5.45 -11.41
N GLY A 123 1.73 5.54 -11.64
CA GLY A 123 2.38 6.76 -12.11
C GLY A 123 1.92 7.17 -13.51
N GLY A 124 1.83 6.20 -14.43
CA GLY A 124 1.30 6.43 -15.78
C GLY A 124 -0.14 6.90 -15.76
N TRP A 125 -0.98 6.30 -14.93
CA TRP A 125 -2.36 6.76 -14.70
C TRP A 125 -2.39 8.21 -14.22
N GLY A 126 -1.57 8.55 -13.21
CA GLY A 126 -1.50 9.91 -12.67
C GLY A 126 -1.03 10.95 -13.70
N LEU A 127 -0.02 10.59 -14.50
CA LEU A 127 0.50 11.47 -15.57
C LEU A 127 -0.49 11.64 -16.72
N ALA A 128 -1.22 10.61 -17.07
CA ALA A 128 -2.24 10.67 -18.12
C ALA A 128 -3.42 11.56 -17.72
N ALA A 129 -3.52 12.00 -16.46
CA ALA A 129 -4.66 12.74 -15.90
C ALA A 129 -6.01 12.14 -16.29
N ALA A 130 -6.05 10.80 -16.43
CA ALA A 130 -7.19 10.08 -16.95
C ALA A 130 -8.36 10.18 -15.95
N GLN A 131 -9.40 10.89 -16.36
CA GLN A 131 -10.63 10.97 -15.59
C GLN A 131 -11.52 9.78 -15.94
N LEU A 132 -11.78 8.92 -14.95
CA LEU A 132 -12.78 7.88 -15.12
C LEU A 132 -14.18 8.50 -15.10
N PRO A 133 -15.09 7.98 -15.96
CA PRO A 133 -16.49 8.35 -15.86
C PRO A 133 -17.03 7.98 -14.47
N ARG A 134 -17.94 8.80 -13.96
CA ARG A 134 -18.56 8.53 -12.64
C ARG A 134 -19.26 7.19 -12.64
N VAL A 135 -18.98 6.39 -11.63
CA VAL A 135 -19.59 5.07 -11.47
C VAL A 135 -21.01 5.21 -10.92
N PRO A 136 -22.04 4.74 -11.67
CA PRO A 136 -23.42 4.81 -11.20
C PRO A 136 -23.61 4.02 -9.89
N PRO A 137 -24.46 4.47 -8.94
CA PRO A 137 -24.69 3.81 -7.67
C PRO A 137 -25.08 2.32 -7.78
N ALA A 138 -25.81 1.96 -8.82
CA ALA A 138 -26.21 0.57 -9.07
C ALA A 138 -25.00 -0.35 -9.31
N VAL A 139 -23.97 0.16 -10.01
CA VAL A 139 -22.76 -0.59 -10.34
C VAL A 139 -21.80 -0.64 -9.14
N GLN A 140 -21.80 0.39 -8.27
CA GLN A 140 -20.92 0.46 -7.11
C GLN A 140 -21.06 -0.75 -6.17
N ARG A 141 -22.26 -1.33 -6.08
CA ARG A 141 -22.56 -2.48 -5.21
C ARG A 141 -21.76 -3.73 -5.58
N TRP A 142 -21.51 -3.93 -6.88
CA TRP A 142 -20.76 -5.08 -7.41
C TRP A 142 -19.30 -4.74 -7.68
N LEU A 143 -19.07 -3.55 -8.20
CA LEU A 143 -17.71 -3.12 -8.56
C LEU A 143 -16.85 -2.85 -7.33
N GLY A 144 -17.45 -2.31 -6.25
CA GLY A 144 -16.73 -2.05 -4.99
C GLY A 144 -16.03 -3.28 -4.42
N PRO A 145 -16.75 -4.38 -4.11
CA PRO A 145 -16.13 -5.60 -3.61
C PRO A 145 -15.07 -6.18 -4.57
N LEU A 146 -15.34 -6.18 -5.88
CA LEU A 146 -14.41 -6.69 -6.88
C LEU A 146 -13.10 -5.88 -6.91
N VAL A 147 -13.21 -4.55 -6.97
CA VAL A 147 -12.06 -3.64 -6.87
C VAL A 147 -11.33 -3.85 -5.55
N GLY A 148 -12.08 -4.05 -4.46
CA GLY A 148 -11.51 -4.37 -3.16
C GLY A 148 -10.65 -5.63 -3.19
N VAL A 149 -11.17 -6.75 -3.68
CA VAL A 149 -10.44 -8.03 -3.77
C VAL A 149 -9.19 -7.89 -4.65
N LEU A 150 -9.31 -7.26 -5.81
CA LEU A 150 -8.18 -7.02 -6.71
C LEU A 150 -7.11 -6.16 -6.04
N THR A 151 -7.53 -5.07 -5.37
CA THR A 151 -6.60 -4.21 -4.62
C THR A 151 -5.91 -4.98 -3.49
N GLY A 152 -6.67 -5.81 -2.76
CA GLY A 152 -6.11 -6.65 -1.71
C GLY A 152 -5.06 -7.64 -2.24
N GLY A 153 -5.33 -8.29 -3.36
CA GLY A 153 -4.39 -9.19 -4.03
C GLY A 153 -3.11 -8.47 -4.48
N VAL A 154 -3.25 -7.30 -5.11
CA VAL A 154 -2.10 -6.45 -5.48
C VAL A 154 -1.31 -6.03 -4.24
N THR A 155 -2.00 -5.66 -3.16
CA THR A 155 -1.35 -5.28 -1.89
C THR A 155 -0.56 -6.44 -1.29
N ALA A 156 -1.10 -7.65 -1.31
CA ALA A 156 -0.39 -8.84 -0.83
C ALA A 156 0.89 -9.13 -1.63
N ALA A 157 0.84 -8.91 -2.95
CA ALA A 157 1.98 -9.14 -3.84
C ALA A 157 3.05 -8.04 -3.77
N THR A 158 2.66 -6.79 -3.51
CA THR A 158 3.54 -5.61 -3.71
C THR A 158 3.73 -4.76 -2.46
N GLY A 159 2.88 -4.91 -1.44
CA GLY A 159 2.83 -4.02 -0.28
C GLY A 159 2.20 -2.65 -0.57
N VAL A 160 1.67 -2.42 -1.79
CA VAL A 160 1.14 -1.11 -2.23
C VAL A 160 -0.37 -1.17 -2.44
N PHE A 161 -1.10 -0.29 -1.76
CA PHE A 161 -2.57 -0.20 -1.74
C PHE A 161 -3.11 0.92 -2.66
N VAL A 162 -2.66 1.03 -3.88
CA VAL A 162 -3.12 2.14 -4.74
C VAL A 162 -3.85 1.69 -6.00
N VAL A 163 -3.52 0.54 -6.54
CA VAL A 163 -4.10 0.04 -7.78
C VAL A 163 -4.95 -1.21 -7.49
N PRO A 164 -6.18 -1.27 -7.95
CA PRO A 164 -7.01 -0.29 -8.65
C PRO A 164 -7.86 0.63 -7.74
N ALA A 165 -7.66 0.62 -6.42
CA ALA A 165 -8.50 1.33 -5.46
C ALA A 165 -8.58 2.85 -5.72
N VAL A 166 -7.44 3.52 -5.91
CA VAL A 166 -7.41 4.99 -6.05
C VAL A 166 -8.16 5.45 -7.30
N PRO A 167 -7.94 4.91 -8.50
CA PRO A 167 -8.76 5.23 -9.67
C PRO A 167 -10.26 5.04 -9.44
N TYR A 168 -10.64 3.94 -8.78
CA TYR A 168 -12.05 3.67 -8.47
C TYR A 168 -12.62 4.71 -7.51
N LEU A 169 -11.91 5.06 -6.43
CA LEU A 169 -12.37 6.06 -5.47
C LEU A 169 -12.52 7.44 -6.13
N GLN A 170 -11.62 7.81 -7.04
CA GLN A 170 -11.73 9.04 -7.82
C GLN A 170 -12.98 9.04 -8.72
N ALA A 171 -13.37 7.88 -9.26
CA ALA A 171 -14.57 7.75 -10.08
C ALA A 171 -15.89 7.76 -9.27
N LEU A 172 -15.82 7.66 -7.95
CA LEU A 172 -16.99 7.76 -7.08
C LEU A 172 -17.44 9.21 -6.81
N GLY A 173 -16.57 10.20 -7.01
CA GLY A 173 -16.82 11.63 -6.78
C GLY A 173 -16.77 12.03 -5.33
#